data_3639918a00b0d6b75a2d326a77eac0cd
#
_entry.id   3639918a00b0d6b75a2d326a77eac0cd
#
_cell.length_a   1.000
_cell.length_b   1.000
_cell.length_c   1.000
_cell.angle_alpha   90.00
_cell.angle_beta   90.00
_cell.angle_gamma   90.00
#
_symmetry.space_group_name_H-M   'P 1'
#
loop_
_entity.id
_entity.type
_entity.pdbx_description
1 polymer ?
#
loop_
_entity_poly.entity_id
_entity_poly.type
_entity_poly.pdbx_seq_one_letter_code
_entity_poly.pdbx_strand_id
1 'polypeptide(L)'
;NVYALVERLSERAEENQITAVGNGSPCVAGGQSYIIKKGTRFISQDGVASMGYGLPAGIGAYCAAVDFTKEEEERLKKSPYWQGKEESYPPYQEKDIIVLTGDGSIQMNLQELQTIIHHKMPLKIFVINNGGYHSIRQTQNSFFGKPLVGIGVDSGMEGEGTDLSFPSLEKLAYAYGYPYVSIHSN
;
A
#
# COMPACT_ATOMS: atom_id res chain seq x y z
N ASN A 1 10.01 2.81 13.35
CA ASN A 1 9.21 1.60 13.54
C ASN A 1 7.94 1.75 12.70
N VAL A 2 7.55 0.69 11.97
CA VAL A 2 6.43 0.71 11.01
C VAL A 2 5.08 1.05 11.66
N TYR A 3 4.84 0.59 12.88
CA TYR A 3 3.61 0.89 13.62
C TYR A 3 3.46 2.39 13.89
N ALA A 4 4.53 3.02 14.38
CA ALA A 4 4.54 4.46 14.61
C ALA A 4 4.37 5.26 13.31
N LEU A 5 4.91 4.78 12.18
CA LEU A 5 4.70 5.39 10.87
C LEU A 5 3.22 5.32 10.47
N VAL A 6 2.60 4.15 10.58
CA VAL A 6 1.18 3.94 10.21
C VAL A 6 0.24 4.77 11.11
N GLU A 7 0.49 4.78 12.41
CA GLU A 7 -0.25 5.60 13.37
C GLU A 7 -0.15 7.08 13.00
N ARG A 8 1.06 7.62 12.84
CA ARG A 8 1.27 9.03 12.48
C ARG A 8 0.69 9.40 11.12
N LEU A 9 0.76 8.49 10.15
CA LEU A 9 0.15 8.69 8.85
C LEU A 9 -1.36 8.80 8.95
N SER A 10 -2.00 7.88 9.68
CA SER A 10 -3.44 7.87 9.88
C SER A 10 -3.96 9.01 10.75
N GLU A 11 -3.18 9.45 11.75
CA GLU A 11 -3.50 10.66 12.53
C GLU A 11 -3.59 11.91 11.64
N ARG A 12 -2.76 12.00 10.61
CA ARG A 12 -2.70 13.13 9.68
C ARG A 12 -3.60 12.97 8.46
N ALA A 13 -4.04 11.76 8.19
CA ALA A 13 -5.00 11.50 7.12
C ALA A 13 -6.32 12.25 7.41
N GLU A 14 -6.95 12.75 6.37
CA GLU A 14 -8.24 13.42 6.49
C GLU A 14 -9.40 12.43 6.65
N GLU A 15 -10.58 12.93 7.00
CA GLU A 15 -11.82 12.17 6.87
C GLU A 15 -12.05 11.76 5.40
N ASN A 16 -12.72 10.63 5.18
CA ASN A 16 -12.96 10.01 3.87
C ASN A 16 -11.67 9.60 3.12
N GLN A 17 -10.51 9.53 3.78
CA GLN A 17 -9.26 9.07 3.17
C GLN A 17 -9.41 7.63 2.67
N ILE A 18 -8.88 7.35 1.48
CA ILE A 18 -8.74 5.99 0.95
C ILE A 18 -7.29 5.56 1.09
N THR A 19 -7.07 4.42 1.74
CA THR A 19 -5.74 3.83 1.92
C THR A 19 -5.77 2.39 1.43
N ALA A 20 -5.00 2.09 0.39
CA ALA A 20 -4.80 0.73 -0.12
C ALA A 20 -3.52 0.14 0.47
N VAL A 21 -3.61 -1.06 1.02
CA VAL A 21 -2.51 -1.67 1.77
C VAL A 21 -2.12 -3.01 1.15
N GLY A 22 -0.85 -3.14 0.83
CA GLY A 22 -0.25 -4.40 0.39
C GLY A 22 -0.09 -5.39 1.55
N ASN A 23 0.47 -6.54 1.25
CA ASN A 23 0.68 -7.62 2.22
C ASN A 23 1.89 -7.39 3.14
N GLY A 24 2.10 -8.32 4.07
CA GLY A 24 3.25 -8.36 4.98
C GLY A 24 3.23 -7.25 6.04
N SER A 25 4.38 -6.65 6.33
CA SER A 25 4.51 -5.62 7.37
C SER A 25 3.54 -4.45 7.23
N PRO A 26 3.28 -3.90 6.03
CA PRO A 26 2.26 -2.87 5.82
C PRO A 26 0.86 -3.30 6.26
N CYS A 27 0.45 -4.53 5.90
CA CYS A 27 -0.85 -5.08 6.24
C CYS A 27 -0.98 -5.30 7.76
N VAL A 28 0.00 -5.96 8.37
CA VAL A 28 0.00 -6.25 9.82
C VAL A 28 -0.02 -4.96 10.64
N ALA A 29 0.88 -4.03 10.35
CA ALA A 29 0.92 -2.76 11.07
C ALA A 29 -0.31 -1.90 10.77
N GLY A 30 -0.80 -1.92 9.52
CA GLY A 30 -2.01 -1.22 9.11
C GLY A 30 -3.23 -1.70 9.88
N GLY A 31 -3.47 -3.00 9.92
CA GLY A 31 -4.62 -3.57 10.63
C GLY A 31 -4.59 -3.35 12.16
N GLN A 32 -3.40 -3.14 12.73
CA GLN A 32 -3.23 -3.01 14.18
C GLN A 32 -3.13 -1.55 14.66
N SER A 33 -2.65 -0.62 13.83
CA SER A 33 -2.37 0.74 14.28
C SER A 33 -2.95 1.86 13.41
N TYR A 34 -3.65 1.54 12.34
CA TYR A 34 -4.31 2.57 11.52
C TYR A 34 -5.56 3.12 12.21
N ILE A 35 -5.61 4.44 12.39
CA ILE A 35 -6.74 5.14 13.02
C ILE A 35 -7.81 5.40 11.95
N ILE A 36 -8.95 4.77 12.11
CA ILE A 36 -10.11 4.94 11.24
C ILE A 36 -10.89 6.20 11.64
N LYS A 37 -11.07 7.10 10.68
CA LYS A 37 -11.90 8.29 10.81
C LYS A 37 -13.20 8.16 10.03
N LYS A 38 -14.08 9.13 10.13
CA LYS A 38 -15.35 9.13 9.39
C LYS A 38 -15.09 8.98 7.89
N GLY A 39 -15.76 8.02 7.25
CA GLY A 39 -15.67 7.77 5.81
C GLY A 39 -14.34 7.19 5.33
N THR A 40 -13.39 6.90 6.21
CA THR A 40 -12.13 6.25 5.84
C THR A 40 -12.41 4.89 5.20
N ARG A 41 -11.75 4.63 4.07
CA ARG A 41 -11.71 3.32 3.43
C ARG A 41 -10.30 2.76 3.56
N PHE A 42 -10.16 1.76 4.42
CA PHE A 42 -8.93 0.98 4.57
C PHE A 42 -9.12 -0.32 3.78
N ILE A 43 -8.40 -0.44 2.66
CA ILE A 43 -8.54 -1.53 1.70
C ILE A 43 -7.34 -2.45 1.85
N SER A 44 -7.57 -3.67 2.32
CA SER A 44 -6.53 -4.69 2.45
C SER A 44 -7.01 -6.02 1.87
N GLN A 45 -6.08 -6.91 1.59
CA GLN A 45 -6.37 -8.25 1.09
C GLN A 45 -5.73 -9.28 2.02
N ASP A 46 -6.30 -9.43 3.20
CA ASP A 46 -5.72 -10.23 4.28
C ASP A 46 -5.88 -11.75 4.05
N GLY A 47 -6.94 -12.15 3.35
CA GLY A 47 -7.26 -13.56 3.16
C GLY A 47 -6.25 -14.35 2.34
N VAL A 48 -5.81 -13.80 1.20
CA VAL A 48 -4.78 -14.40 0.32
C VAL A 48 -3.43 -13.72 0.49
N ALA A 49 -3.43 -12.46 0.90
CA ALA A 49 -2.25 -11.62 1.14
C ALA A 49 -1.27 -11.58 -0.06
N SER A 50 -1.81 -11.40 -1.26
CA SER A 50 -1.02 -11.40 -2.50
C SER A 50 0.00 -10.29 -2.53
N MET A 51 1.25 -10.64 -2.78
CA MET A 51 2.30 -9.66 -3.11
C MET A 51 1.94 -8.91 -4.40
N GLY A 52 2.26 -7.61 -4.44
CA GLY A 52 1.95 -6.76 -5.59
C GLY A 52 0.56 -6.11 -5.57
N TYR A 53 -0.31 -6.46 -4.62
CA TYR A 53 -1.67 -5.94 -4.52
C TYR A 53 -1.74 -4.40 -4.36
N GLY A 54 -0.79 -3.80 -3.63
CA GLY A 54 -0.88 -2.40 -3.19
C GLY A 54 -1.04 -1.38 -4.33
N LEU A 55 -0.19 -1.44 -5.36
CA LEU A 55 -0.27 -0.49 -6.50
C LEU A 55 -1.56 -0.65 -7.30
N PRO A 56 -1.93 -1.85 -7.80
CA PRO A 56 -3.20 -2.05 -8.51
C PRO A 56 -4.42 -1.66 -7.68
N ALA A 57 -4.41 -1.93 -6.38
CA ALA A 57 -5.50 -1.55 -5.49
C ALA A 57 -5.63 -0.03 -5.35
N GLY A 58 -4.50 0.69 -5.26
CA GLY A 58 -4.48 2.15 -5.26
C GLY A 58 -5.02 2.74 -6.56
N ILE A 59 -4.63 2.18 -7.71
CA ILE A 59 -5.16 2.56 -9.03
C ILE A 59 -6.66 2.31 -9.09
N GLY A 60 -7.11 1.11 -8.70
CA GLY A 60 -8.54 0.76 -8.69
C GLY A 60 -9.36 1.67 -7.76
N ALA A 61 -8.81 2.01 -6.59
CA ALA A 61 -9.44 2.95 -5.66
C ALA A 61 -9.57 4.35 -6.27
N TYR A 62 -8.55 4.82 -6.97
CA TYR A 62 -8.58 6.09 -7.69
C TYR A 62 -9.62 6.06 -8.80
N CYS A 63 -9.60 5.05 -9.69
CA CYS A 63 -10.57 4.91 -10.76
C CYS A 63 -12.00 4.88 -10.22
N ALA A 64 -12.27 4.09 -9.19
CA ALA A 64 -13.58 4.04 -8.56
C ALA A 64 -14.01 5.38 -7.94
N ALA A 65 -13.07 6.17 -7.43
CA ALA A 65 -13.36 7.49 -6.90
C ALA A 65 -13.63 8.53 -8.00
N VAL A 66 -12.95 8.45 -9.15
CA VAL A 66 -13.11 9.37 -10.30
C VAL A 66 -14.35 9.04 -11.13
N ASP A 67 -14.62 7.75 -11.34
CA ASP A 67 -15.78 7.28 -12.12
C ASP A 67 -17.11 7.55 -11.42
N PHE A 68 -17.07 8.02 -10.18
CA PHE A 68 -18.25 8.44 -9.43
C PHE A 68 -18.73 9.80 -9.91
N THR A 69 -19.23 9.84 -11.15
CA THR A 69 -19.80 11.05 -11.75
C THR A 69 -21.14 11.42 -11.10
N LYS A 70 -21.56 12.69 -11.23
CA LYS A 70 -22.87 13.15 -10.76
C LYS A 70 -24.02 12.29 -11.33
N GLU A 71 -23.87 11.80 -12.56
CA GLU A 71 -24.84 10.92 -13.21
C GLU A 71 -24.92 9.56 -12.51
N GLU A 72 -23.81 9.00 -12.12
CA GLU A 72 -23.73 7.76 -11.37
C GLU A 72 -24.32 7.93 -9.96
N GLU A 73 -24.04 9.05 -9.29
CA GLU A 73 -24.64 9.40 -8.01
C GLU A 73 -26.17 9.51 -8.12
N GLU A 74 -26.67 10.17 -9.15
CA GLU A 74 -28.12 10.27 -9.38
C GLU A 74 -28.75 8.92 -9.73
N ARG A 75 -28.05 8.06 -10.49
CA ARG A 75 -28.49 6.71 -10.80
C ARG A 75 -28.61 5.86 -9.54
N LEU A 76 -27.62 5.95 -8.67
CA LEU A 76 -27.59 5.22 -7.40
C LEU A 76 -28.67 5.71 -6.43
N LYS A 77 -28.92 7.00 -6.34
CA LYS A 77 -30.01 7.57 -5.53
C LYS A 77 -31.39 7.05 -5.97
N LYS A 78 -31.56 6.74 -7.25
CA LYS A 78 -32.80 6.13 -7.79
C LYS A 78 -32.88 4.62 -7.58
N SER A 79 -31.80 3.96 -7.19
CA SER A 79 -31.77 2.51 -6.96
C SER A 79 -32.51 2.15 -5.67
N PRO A 80 -33.44 1.17 -5.70
CA PRO A 80 -34.16 0.72 -4.50
C PRO A 80 -33.25 0.25 -3.37
N TYR A 81 -32.05 -0.22 -3.70
CA TYR A 81 -31.05 -0.70 -2.74
C TYR A 81 -30.46 0.44 -1.90
N TRP A 82 -30.45 1.65 -2.44
CA TRP A 82 -29.82 2.83 -1.81
C TRP A 82 -30.80 3.84 -1.23
N GLN A 83 -32.11 3.68 -1.47
CA GLN A 83 -33.12 4.56 -0.89
C GLN A 83 -33.03 4.56 0.64
N GLY A 84 -32.90 5.75 1.22
CA GLY A 84 -32.74 5.94 2.68
C GLY A 84 -31.32 5.76 3.20
N LYS A 85 -30.32 5.67 2.33
CA LYS A 85 -28.89 5.57 2.68
C LYS A 85 -28.06 6.74 2.15
N GLU A 86 -28.72 7.85 1.79
CA GLU A 86 -28.08 9.01 1.18
C GLU A 86 -26.96 9.62 2.03
N GLU A 87 -27.09 9.54 3.36
CA GLU A 87 -26.04 10.01 4.29
C GLU A 87 -24.79 9.13 4.31
N SER A 88 -24.86 7.89 3.81
CA SER A 88 -23.72 7.00 3.74
C SER A 88 -22.87 7.18 2.48
N TYR A 89 -23.27 8.06 1.56
CA TYR A 89 -22.51 8.45 0.39
C TYR A 89 -21.64 9.66 0.70
N PRO A 90 -20.35 9.50 0.88
CA PRO A 90 -19.48 10.67 0.90
C PRO A 90 -19.50 11.29 -0.51
N PRO A 91 -19.75 12.61 -0.63
CA PRO A 91 -19.57 13.28 -1.90
C PRO A 91 -18.11 13.06 -2.34
N TYR A 92 -17.92 12.75 -3.60
CA TYR A 92 -16.56 12.67 -4.18
C TYR A 92 -15.83 13.99 -3.88
N GLN A 93 -14.75 13.90 -3.17
CA GLN A 93 -13.77 14.95 -3.06
C GLN A 93 -12.49 14.40 -3.67
N GLU A 94 -11.89 15.14 -4.58
CA GLU A 94 -10.59 14.80 -5.14
C GLU A 94 -9.58 14.67 -4.00
N LYS A 95 -9.26 13.43 -3.64
CA LYS A 95 -8.36 13.13 -2.53
C LYS A 95 -7.21 12.29 -2.99
N ASP A 96 -6.07 12.56 -2.40
CA ASP A 96 -4.91 11.71 -2.56
C ASP A 96 -5.22 10.28 -2.07
N ILE A 97 -4.91 9.31 -2.89
CA ILE A 97 -4.96 7.90 -2.48
C ILE A 97 -3.63 7.55 -1.81
N ILE A 98 -3.69 6.99 -0.62
CA ILE A 98 -2.51 6.47 0.07
C ILE A 98 -2.32 5.00 -0.28
N VAL A 99 -1.11 4.63 -0.66
CA VAL A 99 -0.71 3.25 -0.88
C VAL A 99 0.39 2.89 0.11
N LEU A 100 0.19 1.82 0.88
CA LEU A 100 1.20 1.23 1.75
C LEU A 100 1.62 -0.12 1.16
N THR A 101 2.91 -0.29 0.86
CA THR A 101 3.43 -1.55 0.29
C THR A 101 4.81 -1.87 0.85
N GLY A 102 5.26 -3.10 0.68
CA GLY A 102 6.60 -3.53 1.05
C GLY A 102 7.57 -3.47 -0.13
N ASP A 103 8.88 -3.45 0.17
CA ASP A 103 9.97 -3.44 -0.81
C ASP A 103 9.95 -4.64 -1.75
N GLY A 104 9.64 -5.82 -1.26
CA GLY A 104 9.47 -7.01 -2.09
C GLY A 104 8.14 -7.04 -2.84
N SER A 105 7.06 -6.58 -2.19
CA SER A 105 5.72 -6.60 -2.80
C SER A 105 5.61 -5.65 -3.99
N ILE A 106 6.21 -4.46 -3.92
CA ILE A 106 6.16 -3.49 -5.02
C ILE A 106 6.83 -4.02 -6.30
N GLN A 107 7.82 -4.93 -6.18
CA GLN A 107 8.51 -5.53 -7.33
C GLN A 107 7.58 -6.30 -8.27
N MET A 108 6.48 -6.82 -7.75
CA MET A 108 5.57 -7.66 -8.54
C MET A 108 4.78 -6.87 -9.59
N ASN A 109 4.61 -5.56 -9.39
CA ASN A 109 3.82 -4.68 -10.26
C ASN A 109 4.49 -3.31 -10.45
N LEU A 110 5.82 -3.25 -10.57
CA LEU A 110 6.57 -2.00 -10.79
C LEU A 110 6.11 -1.22 -12.01
N GLN A 111 5.67 -1.91 -13.07
CA GLN A 111 5.18 -1.28 -14.29
C GLN A 111 3.97 -0.39 -14.06
N GLU A 112 3.21 -0.61 -12.99
CA GLU A 112 2.05 0.23 -12.64
C GLU A 112 2.44 1.64 -12.19
N LEU A 113 3.70 1.85 -11.83
CA LEU A 113 4.22 3.20 -11.61
C LEU A 113 4.10 4.06 -12.87
N GLN A 114 4.32 3.46 -14.05
CA GLN A 114 4.12 4.16 -15.32
C GLN A 114 2.65 4.47 -15.59
N THR A 115 1.74 3.57 -15.26
CA THR A 115 0.29 3.79 -15.35
C THR A 115 -0.13 4.99 -14.51
N ILE A 116 0.33 5.05 -13.25
CA ILE A 116 0.01 6.14 -12.31
C ILE A 116 0.52 7.49 -12.84
N ILE A 117 1.78 7.55 -13.29
CA ILE A 117 2.38 8.79 -13.84
C ILE A 117 1.69 9.24 -15.13
N HIS A 118 1.44 8.29 -16.06
CA HIS A 118 0.80 8.60 -17.34
C HIS A 118 -0.58 9.22 -17.14
N HIS A 119 -1.37 8.67 -16.24
CA HIS A 119 -2.72 9.15 -15.93
C HIS A 119 -2.76 10.25 -14.87
N LYS A 120 -1.60 10.72 -14.39
CA LYS A 120 -1.48 11.77 -13.36
C LYS A 120 -2.31 11.50 -12.11
N MET A 121 -2.37 10.24 -11.70
CA MET A 121 -3.14 9.84 -10.53
C MET A 121 -2.48 10.35 -9.24
N PRO A 122 -3.20 11.03 -8.32
CA PRO A 122 -2.63 11.60 -7.10
C PRO A 122 -2.42 10.53 -6.02
N LEU A 123 -1.59 9.54 -6.29
CA LEU A 123 -1.25 8.47 -5.37
C LEU A 123 0.01 8.81 -4.57
N LYS A 124 -0.08 8.74 -3.24
CA LYS A 124 1.06 8.81 -2.32
C LYS A 124 1.48 7.40 -1.94
N ILE A 125 2.63 6.97 -2.40
CA ILE A 125 3.12 5.61 -2.25
C ILE A 125 4.17 5.56 -1.14
N PHE A 126 3.87 4.83 -0.07
CA PHE A 126 4.77 4.57 1.05
C PHE A 126 5.30 3.14 0.95
N VAL A 127 6.60 3.00 0.76
CA VAL A 127 7.25 1.69 0.68
C VAL A 127 7.98 1.40 1.99
N ILE A 128 7.55 0.35 2.67
CA ILE A 128 8.23 -0.16 3.86
C ILE A 128 9.44 -0.97 3.40
N ASN A 129 10.60 -0.34 3.46
CA ASN A 129 11.87 -0.96 3.08
C ASN A 129 12.52 -1.58 4.32
N ASN A 130 12.28 -2.86 4.52
CA ASN A 130 12.84 -3.64 5.61
C ASN A 130 13.88 -4.68 5.13
N GLY A 131 14.35 -4.52 3.90
CA GLY A 131 15.41 -5.32 3.29
C GLY A 131 14.96 -6.73 2.90
N GLY A 132 13.69 -6.95 2.59
CA GLY A 132 13.22 -8.22 2.09
C GLY A 132 11.94 -8.77 2.72
N TYR A 133 11.79 -10.08 2.69
CA TYR A 133 10.58 -10.78 3.13
C TYR A 133 10.55 -11.01 4.63
N HIS A 134 10.24 -9.95 5.38
CA HIS A 134 10.35 -9.91 6.84
C HIS A 134 9.52 -11.02 7.53
N SER A 135 8.29 -11.25 7.12
CA SER A 135 7.42 -12.29 7.71
C SER A 135 7.99 -13.70 7.46
N ILE A 136 8.52 -13.94 6.26
CA ILE A 136 9.19 -15.21 5.93
C ILE A 136 10.46 -15.38 6.76
N ARG A 137 11.25 -14.29 6.93
CA ARG A 137 12.44 -14.27 7.78
C ARG A 137 12.13 -14.69 9.21
N GLN A 138 11.07 -14.12 9.79
CA GLN A 138 10.63 -14.48 11.14
C GLN A 138 10.24 -15.96 11.23
N THR A 139 9.45 -16.46 10.28
CA THR A 139 9.02 -17.86 10.25
C THR A 139 10.20 -18.81 10.11
N GLN A 140 11.09 -18.56 9.16
CA GLN A 140 12.27 -19.42 8.98
C GLN A 140 13.16 -19.42 10.23
N ASN A 141 13.41 -18.24 10.80
CA ASN A 141 14.25 -18.16 12.00
C ASN A 141 13.63 -18.90 13.21
N SER A 142 12.32 -18.88 13.35
CA SER A 142 11.63 -19.53 14.46
C SER A 142 11.59 -21.06 14.34
N PHE A 143 11.51 -21.60 13.12
CA PHE A 143 11.29 -23.03 12.89
C PHE A 143 12.51 -23.78 12.37
N PHE A 144 13.40 -23.11 11.62
CA PHE A 144 14.51 -23.78 10.93
C PHE A 144 15.88 -23.28 11.32
N GLY A 145 15.98 -22.11 11.95
CA GLY A 145 17.27 -21.49 12.28
C GLY A 145 18.01 -20.98 11.04
N LYS A 146 19.29 -20.66 11.19
CA LYS A 146 20.14 -20.15 10.11
C LYS A 146 20.87 -21.29 9.38
N PRO A 147 21.27 -21.12 8.09
CA PRO A 147 21.02 -19.94 7.26
C PRO A 147 19.56 -19.85 6.81
N LEU A 148 19.07 -18.60 6.60
CA LEU A 148 17.77 -18.33 6.03
C LEU A 148 17.90 -18.21 4.52
N VAL A 149 16.88 -18.60 3.76
CA VAL A 149 16.97 -18.73 2.30
C VAL A 149 15.89 -17.89 1.61
N GLY A 150 16.30 -17.12 0.60
CA GLY A 150 15.37 -16.39 -0.28
C GLY A 150 14.59 -15.26 0.41
N ILE A 151 15.18 -14.61 1.41
CA ILE A 151 14.49 -13.62 2.24
C ILE A 151 15.01 -12.18 2.08
N GLY A 152 16.11 -11.97 1.37
CA GLY A 152 16.79 -10.69 1.27
C GLY A 152 17.94 -10.56 2.28
N VAL A 153 18.16 -9.36 2.82
CA VAL A 153 19.25 -9.11 3.77
C VAL A 153 19.12 -9.95 5.06
N ASP A 154 20.24 -10.15 5.74
CA ASP A 154 20.33 -10.90 6.99
C ASP A 154 19.96 -12.39 6.89
N SER A 155 20.08 -12.99 5.71
CA SER A 155 19.87 -14.44 5.54
C SER A 155 20.83 -15.27 6.40
N GLY A 156 22.03 -14.76 6.63
CA GLY A 156 23.13 -15.48 7.27
C GLY A 156 23.87 -16.40 6.30
N MET A 157 23.62 -16.27 5.00
CA MET A 157 24.39 -16.92 3.95
C MET A 157 25.67 -16.12 3.68
N GLU A 158 26.78 -16.80 3.53
CA GLU A 158 28.07 -16.20 3.17
C GLU A 158 28.26 -16.24 1.65
N GLY A 159 28.86 -15.18 1.11
CA GLY A 159 29.19 -15.06 -0.31
C GLY A 159 28.24 -14.17 -1.11
N GLU A 160 28.76 -13.58 -2.19
CA GLU A 160 27.99 -12.75 -3.09
C GLU A 160 26.98 -13.59 -3.92
N GLY A 161 25.77 -13.08 -4.07
CA GLY A 161 24.74 -13.68 -4.92
C GLY A 161 24.05 -14.92 -4.36
N THR A 162 24.18 -15.20 -3.07
CA THR A 162 23.59 -16.38 -2.43
C THR A 162 22.15 -16.18 -1.94
N ASP A 163 21.64 -14.94 -1.95
CA ASP A 163 20.25 -14.62 -1.53
C ASP A 163 19.65 -13.53 -2.41
N LEU A 164 18.43 -13.13 -2.09
CA LEU A 164 17.71 -12.07 -2.79
C LEU A 164 18.34 -10.70 -2.58
N SER A 165 18.37 -9.91 -3.62
CA SER A 165 18.68 -8.49 -3.58
C SER A 165 17.50 -7.65 -4.08
N PHE A 166 17.42 -6.40 -3.59
CA PHE A 166 16.37 -5.46 -3.96
C PHE A 166 16.98 -4.22 -4.63
N PRO A 167 16.33 -3.69 -5.67
CA PRO A 167 16.81 -2.49 -6.34
C PRO A 167 16.71 -1.27 -5.42
N SER A 168 17.52 -0.25 -5.69
CA SER A 168 17.40 1.05 -5.04
C SER A 168 16.05 1.68 -5.37
N LEU A 169 15.21 1.91 -4.37
CA LEU A 169 13.91 2.58 -4.53
C LEU A 169 14.06 4.02 -5.03
N GLU A 170 15.13 4.72 -4.64
CA GLU A 170 15.44 6.06 -5.14
C GLU A 170 15.69 6.05 -6.66
N LYS A 171 16.51 5.10 -7.15
CA LYS A 171 16.77 4.96 -8.58
C LYS A 171 15.51 4.57 -9.36
N LEU A 172 14.66 3.71 -8.81
CA LEU A 172 13.37 3.36 -9.39
C LEU A 172 12.44 4.58 -9.46
N ALA A 173 12.31 5.32 -8.37
CA ALA A 173 11.51 6.54 -8.35
C ALA A 173 12.00 7.54 -9.41
N TYR A 174 13.31 7.75 -9.50
CA TYR A 174 13.90 8.60 -10.53
C TYR A 174 13.60 8.12 -11.95
N ALA A 175 13.73 6.81 -12.22
CA ALA A 175 13.50 6.23 -13.54
C ALA A 175 12.04 6.41 -14.01
N TYR A 176 11.08 6.36 -13.11
CA TYR A 176 9.66 6.60 -13.39
C TYR A 176 9.22 8.07 -13.24
N GLY A 177 10.13 8.97 -12.84
CA GLY A 177 9.82 10.40 -12.69
C GLY A 177 9.08 10.78 -11.41
N TYR A 178 9.17 9.97 -10.36
CA TYR A 178 8.60 10.28 -9.04
C TYR A 178 9.54 11.13 -8.19
N PRO A 179 9.01 12.08 -7.41
CA PRO A 179 9.74 12.64 -6.29
C PRO A 179 9.97 11.55 -5.23
N TYR A 180 11.16 11.52 -4.64
CA TYR A 180 11.54 10.53 -3.64
C TYR A 180 11.93 11.17 -2.32
N VAL A 181 11.43 10.62 -1.24
CA VAL A 181 11.82 11.01 0.13
C VAL A 181 12.11 9.75 0.94
N SER A 182 13.27 9.70 1.56
CA SER A 182 13.62 8.62 2.50
C SER A 182 13.29 9.05 3.93
N ILE A 183 12.56 8.20 4.65
CA ILE A 183 12.19 8.43 6.05
C ILE A 183 12.95 7.41 6.90
N HIS A 184 13.82 7.91 7.76
CA HIS A 184 14.57 7.09 8.72
C HIS A 184 14.01 7.30 10.13
N SER A 185 13.97 6.23 10.92
CA SER A 185 13.71 6.37 12.36
C SER A 185 14.94 6.94 13.05
N ASN A 186 14.76 7.98 13.82
CA ASN A 186 15.78 8.40 14.79
C ASN A 186 15.77 7.46 15.99
#